data_0da4faa263e95289875c30e8df22706b
#
_entry.id   0da4faa263e95289875c30e8df22706b
#
_cell.length_a   1.000
_cell.length_b   1.000
_cell.length_c   1.000
_cell.angle_alpha   90.00
_cell.angle_beta   90.00
_cell.angle_gamma   90.00
#
_symmetry.space_group_name_H-M   'P 1'
#
loop_
_entity.id
_entity.type
_entity.pdbx_description
1 polymer ?
#
loop_
_entity_poly.entity_id
_entity_poly.type
_entity_poly.pdbx_seq_one_letter_code
_entity_poly.pdbx_strand_id
1 'polypeptide(L)'
;MENNLGQSHNLKKVIKLRHAVALYVSSVLGSGVLVLPGLAAQIAGPASLVAWAVLAVASYPFAYTFASLSSRHPESGGIYGFAKESFGFSAAVVSGWLFAFWYITGAPAATLIAASYLAYAFPMSKFAMFVIAGVILCLAFVINYRGIVFSNRIQLAVIVAIIALLLTAVVFSFGSMKASHFIPFAPNGLLAIGTAAALVFWSYLGYENVSNVAEEFEDPKRDFGRSILLSVILISALYLAIAAVTIGTLSYKAGGSVAPFAAMFSNVLGNYGGAGTAILAIVIIFATVNAYTAGMSRVVLAIARDRGLPIWLDHVDQKSGTPTRSLMLLSGLGILALLLYYFFQVNLQTALQIPSGAAILVYIIGSAAGIRLLEARGLQRIFPWISLILSIVLLPFVGLAAIGSIVAGLAAFVYVHYIRRLRTSPDSEVTDI
;
A
#
# COMPACT_ATOMS: atom_id res chain seq x y z
N MET A 1 -19.05 33.70 32.42
CA MET A 1 -18.35 32.46 32.12
C MET A 1 -18.59 32.12 30.65
N GLU A 2 -18.13 32.98 29.78
CA GLU A 2 -18.11 32.83 28.32
C GLU A 2 -16.68 33.15 27.91
N ASN A 3 -16.03 32.24 27.19
CA ASN A 3 -14.84 32.40 26.38
C ASN A 3 -13.85 31.24 26.60
N ASN A 4 -14.18 30.07 26.02
CA ASN A 4 -13.17 29.06 25.71
C ASN A 4 -13.64 28.08 24.57
N LEU A 5 -14.38 28.60 23.59
CA LEU A 5 -14.71 27.86 22.36
C LEU A 5 -14.06 28.56 21.16
N GLY A 6 -12.76 28.38 20.92
CA GLY A 6 -12.14 29.02 19.78
C GLY A 6 -10.62 29.00 19.74
N GLN A 7 -9.97 28.05 20.39
CA GLN A 7 -8.56 27.77 20.03
C GLN A 7 -8.55 26.71 18.92
N SER A 8 -8.64 27.17 17.68
CA SER A 8 -8.15 26.39 16.54
C SER A 8 -6.68 26.08 16.85
N HIS A 9 -6.35 24.81 17.15
CA HIS A 9 -4.99 24.35 17.24
C HIS A 9 -4.38 24.43 15.85
N ASN A 10 -3.86 25.61 15.48
CA ASN A 10 -3.04 25.76 14.30
C ASN A 10 -1.83 24.86 14.48
N LEU A 11 -1.75 23.81 13.65
CA LEU A 11 -0.59 22.92 13.61
C LEU A 11 0.68 23.74 13.39
N LYS A 12 1.75 23.41 14.10
CA LYS A 12 3.02 24.11 13.92
C LYS A 12 3.59 23.82 12.54
N LYS A 13 3.82 24.86 11.75
CA LYS A 13 4.47 24.76 10.45
C LYS A 13 5.96 24.48 10.64
N VAL A 14 6.34 23.21 10.54
CA VAL A 14 7.71 22.72 10.80
C VAL A 14 8.27 21.87 9.65
N ILE A 15 7.47 21.57 8.63
CA ILE A 15 7.88 20.71 7.53
C ILE A 15 8.54 21.54 6.43
N LYS A 16 9.84 21.33 6.25
CA LYS A 16 10.66 21.85 5.15
C LYS A 16 10.67 20.85 3.99
N LEU A 17 11.03 21.30 2.80
CA LEU A 17 11.11 20.47 1.58
C LEU A 17 11.78 19.11 1.81
N ARG A 18 12.94 19.06 2.47
CA ARG A 18 13.67 17.80 2.76
C ARG A 18 12.89 16.83 3.64
N HIS A 19 12.14 17.34 4.62
CA HIS A 19 11.32 16.52 5.52
C HIS A 19 10.12 15.93 4.77
N ALA A 20 9.49 16.75 3.91
CA ALA A 20 8.38 16.30 3.07
C ALA A 20 8.83 15.21 2.08
N VAL A 21 9.98 15.40 1.41
CA VAL A 21 10.55 14.37 0.52
C VAL A 21 10.80 13.08 1.28
N ALA A 22 11.41 13.15 2.47
CA ALA A 22 11.65 11.96 3.30
C ALA A 22 10.33 11.26 3.68
N LEU A 23 9.28 12.00 4.03
CA LEU A 23 7.96 11.45 4.36
C LEU A 23 7.33 10.73 3.16
N TYR A 24 7.35 11.33 1.96
CA TYR A 24 6.83 10.67 0.75
C TYR A 24 7.62 9.41 0.40
N VAL A 25 8.96 9.50 0.44
CA VAL A 25 9.83 8.35 0.18
C VAL A 25 9.55 7.23 1.18
N SER A 26 9.39 7.57 2.47
CA SER A 26 9.12 6.60 3.53
C SER A 26 7.75 5.92 3.41
N SER A 27 6.76 6.66 2.91
CA SER A 27 5.40 6.14 2.77
C SER A 27 5.28 5.15 1.60
N VAL A 28 6.05 5.35 0.53
CA VAL A 28 5.98 4.57 -0.71
C VAL A 28 6.98 3.41 -0.72
N LEU A 29 8.20 3.61 -0.17
CA LEU A 29 9.20 2.55 -0.05
C LEU A 29 8.78 1.53 1.02
N GLY A 30 7.97 0.57 0.61
CA GLY A 30 7.44 -0.48 1.48
C GLY A 30 7.86 -1.90 1.03
N SER A 31 7.02 -2.86 1.39
CA SER A 31 7.22 -4.29 1.11
C SER A 31 7.33 -4.63 -0.38
N GLY A 32 6.67 -3.85 -1.24
CA GLY A 32 6.57 -4.13 -2.68
C GLY A 32 7.92 -4.20 -3.39
N VAL A 33 8.82 -3.27 -3.07
CA VAL A 33 10.14 -3.22 -3.74
C VAL A 33 10.95 -4.50 -3.54
N LEU A 34 10.75 -5.21 -2.44
CA LEU A 34 11.50 -6.43 -2.15
C LEU A 34 11.21 -7.57 -3.14
N VAL A 35 10.00 -7.66 -3.68
CA VAL A 35 9.57 -8.81 -4.48
C VAL A 35 9.12 -8.44 -5.89
N LEU A 36 8.53 -7.27 -6.08
CA LEU A 36 7.90 -6.90 -7.36
C LEU A 36 8.88 -6.80 -8.54
N PRO A 37 10.14 -6.38 -8.38
CA PRO A 37 11.09 -6.43 -9.48
C PRO A 37 11.28 -7.84 -10.04
N GLY A 38 11.34 -8.85 -9.15
CA GLY A 38 11.46 -10.26 -9.54
C GLY A 38 10.18 -10.80 -10.19
N LEU A 39 9.03 -10.59 -9.57
CA LEU A 39 7.75 -11.07 -10.11
C LEU A 39 7.37 -10.38 -11.42
N ALA A 40 7.59 -9.07 -11.55
CA ALA A 40 7.33 -8.36 -12.80
C ALA A 40 8.23 -8.86 -13.94
N ALA A 41 9.51 -9.11 -13.64
CA ALA A 41 10.43 -9.69 -14.59
C ALA A 41 10.05 -11.14 -14.96
N GLN A 42 9.50 -11.92 -14.04
CA GLN A 42 8.97 -13.25 -14.31
C GLN A 42 7.76 -13.22 -15.25
N ILE A 43 6.86 -12.21 -15.06
CA ILE A 43 5.64 -12.05 -15.87
C ILE A 43 5.97 -11.57 -17.28
N ALA A 44 6.75 -10.49 -17.41
CA ALA A 44 6.92 -9.78 -18.69
C ALA A 44 8.37 -9.81 -19.24
N GLY A 45 9.28 -10.45 -18.53
CA GLY A 45 10.70 -10.40 -18.90
C GLY A 45 11.25 -8.97 -18.87
N PRO A 46 12.17 -8.62 -19.79
CA PRO A 46 12.70 -7.27 -19.92
C PRO A 46 11.65 -6.20 -20.18
N ALA A 47 10.52 -6.53 -20.82
CA ALA A 47 9.42 -5.62 -21.06
C ALA A 47 8.72 -5.14 -19.75
N SER A 48 8.99 -5.77 -18.61
CA SER A 48 8.55 -5.26 -17.30
C SER A 48 9.12 -3.86 -16.99
N LEU A 49 10.24 -3.46 -17.58
CA LEU A 49 10.77 -2.09 -17.48
C LEU A 49 9.79 -1.04 -18.00
N VAL A 50 9.00 -1.37 -19.03
CA VAL A 50 7.93 -0.49 -19.53
C VAL A 50 6.86 -0.31 -18.47
N ALA A 51 6.47 -1.38 -17.76
CA ALA A 51 5.50 -1.29 -16.67
C ALA A 51 6.01 -0.37 -15.54
N TRP A 52 7.28 -0.51 -15.14
CA TRP A 52 7.91 0.38 -14.15
C TRP A 52 7.98 1.82 -14.64
N ALA A 53 8.35 2.06 -15.90
CA ALA A 53 8.45 3.40 -16.48
C ALA A 53 7.07 4.08 -16.59
N VAL A 54 6.04 3.35 -17.03
CA VAL A 54 4.66 3.86 -17.11
C VAL A 54 4.17 4.27 -15.72
N LEU A 55 4.37 3.42 -14.71
CA LEU A 55 3.95 3.74 -13.34
C LEU A 55 4.83 4.82 -12.70
N ALA A 56 6.10 4.93 -13.06
CA ALA A 56 6.94 6.05 -12.65
C ALA A 56 6.35 7.39 -13.10
N VAL A 57 5.92 7.49 -14.35
CA VAL A 57 5.24 8.68 -14.88
C VAL A 57 3.86 8.87 -14.24
N ALA A 58 3.10 7.78 -14.09
CA ALA A 58 1.76 7.79 -13.49
C ALA A 58 1.76 8.17 -12.00
N SER A 59 2.84 7.90 -11.29
CA SER A 59 2.93 8.15 -9.84
C SER A 59 2.84 9.64 -9.50
N TYR A 60 3.28 10.55 -10.38
CA TYR A 60 3.15 11.98 -10.13
C TYR A 60 1.69 12.46 -10.14
N PRO A 61 0.85 12.17 -11.16
CA PRO A 61 -0.58 12.47 -11.12
C PRO A 61 -1.29 11.86 -9.90
N PHE A 62 -0.99 10.61 -9.54
CA PHE A 62 -1.55 9.98 -8.33
C PHE A 62 -1.16 10.75 -7.07
N ALA A 63 0.14 10.95 -6.85
CA ALA A 63 0.65 11.65 -5.68
C ALA A 63 0.08 13.07 -5.56
N TYR A 64 0.06 13.82 -6.67
CA TYR A 64 -0.48 15.17 -6.70
C TYR A 64 -1.98 15.22 -6.36
N THR A 65 -2.77 14.29 -6.92
CA THR A 65 -4.21 14.23 -6.70
C THR A 65 -4.54 13.99 -5.24
N PHE A 66 -3.97 12.94 -4.63
CA PHE A 66 -4.24 12.59 -3.24
C PHE A 66 -3.69 13.62 -2.25
N ALA A 67 -2.48 14.11 -2.49
CA ALA A 67 -1.91 15.15 -1.68
C ALA A 67 -2.71 16.46 -1.74
N SER A 68 -3.20 16.86 -2.93
CA SER A 68 -4.05 18.04 -3.08
C SER A 68 -5.41 17.88 -2.40
N LEU A 69 -6.02 16.68 -2.45
CA LEU A 69 -7.25 16.37 -1.73
C LEU A 69 -7.07 16.55 -0.23
N SER A 70 -6.04 15.93 0.35
CA SER A 70 -5.82 16.00 1.79
C SER A 70 -5.41 17.39 2.27
N SER A 71 -4.70 18.18 1.45
CA SER A 71 -4.34 19.54 1.82
C SER A 71 -5.53 20.51 1.85
N ARG A 72 -6.59 20.23 1.09
CA ARG A 72 -7.79 21.06 1.02
C ARG A 72 -8.94 20.56 1.88
N HIS A 73 -8.92 19.26 2.20
CA HIS A 73 -9.96 18.57 2.97
C HIS A 73 -9.33 17.72 4.09
N PRO A 74 -8.60 18.34 5.04
CA PRO A 74 -7.79 17.64 6.03
C PRO A 74 -8.62 16.81 7.02
N GLU A 75 -9.85 17.24 7.31
CA GLU A 75 -10.75 16.58 8.26
C GLU A 75 -11.46 15.34 7.68
N SER A 76 -11.28 15.06 6.41
CA SER A 76 -12.12 14.08 5.71
C SER A 76 -11.80 12.61 6.03
N GLY A 77 -10.74 12.29 6.76
CA GLY A 77 -10.38 10.89 7.07
C GLY A 77 -9.86 10.11 5.86
N GLY A 78 -9.11 10.78 4.98
CA GLY A 78 -8.51 10.19 3.80
C GLY A 78 -9.54 9.84 2.72
N ILE A 79 -9.31 8.77 1.97
CA ILE A 79 -10.15 8.41 0.80
C ILE A 79 -11.61 8.17 1.19
N TYR A 80 -11.88 7.63 2.39
CA TYR A 80 -13.23 7.48 2.93
C TYR A 80 -13.96 8.83 2.99
N GLY A 81 -13.31 9.86 3.55
CA GLY A 81 -13.87 11.19 3.67
C GLY A 81 -14.06 11.88 2.33
N PHE A 82 -13.07 11.78 1.42
CA PHE A 82 -13.18 12.35 0.07
C PHE A 82 -14.36 11.73 -0.70
N ALA A 83 -14.54 10.41 -0.58
CA ALA A 83 -15.70 9.72 -1.17
C ALA A 83 -17.02 10.17 -0.54
N LYS A 84 -17.06 10.41 0.78
CA LYS A 84 -18.23 10.91 1.51
C LYS A 84 -18.63 12.29 1.04
N GLU A 85 -17.68 13.20 0.94
CA GLU A 85 -17.90 14.58 0.53
C GLU A 85 -18.30 14.68 -0.95
N SER A 86 -17.66 13.88 -1.82
CA SER A 86 -17.94 13.91 -3.26
C SER A 86 -19.23 13.19 -3.64
N PHE A 87 -19.48 12.00 -3.11
CA PHE A 87 -20.51 11.07 -3.62
C PHE A 87 -21.49 10.62 -2.54
N GLY A 88 -21.30 11.08 -1.30
CA GLY A 88 -22.16 10.77 -0.16
C GLY A 88 -21.78 9.47 0.55
N PHE A 89 -22.58 9.14 1.57
CA PHE A 89 -22.31 8.08 2.53
C PHE A 89 -22.12 6.69 1.91
N SER A 90 -22.90 6.33 0.89
CA SER A 90 -22.76 5.00 0.25
C SER A 90 -21.40 4.79 -0.40
N ALA A 91 -20.91 5.79 -1.13
CA ALA A 91 -19.59 5.73 -1.76
C ALA A 91 -18.47 5.70 -0.71
N ALA A 92 -18.63 6.43 0.38
CA ALA A 92 -17.71 6.40 1.50
C ALA A 92 -17.59 4.98 2.09
N VAL A 93 -18.71 4.33 2.40
CA VAL A 93 -18.69 2.98 2.98
C VAL A 93 -18.10 1.97 2.01
N VAL A 94 -18.43 2.04 0.71
CA VAL A 94 -17.84 1.19 -0.31
C VAL A 94 -16.31 1.38 -0.37
N SER A 95 -15.83 2.64 -0.39
CA SER A 95 -14.38 2.90 -0.39
C SER A 95 -13.69 2.40 0.87
N GLY A 96 -14.31 2.56 2.03
CA GLY A 96 -13.79 2.08 3.32
C GLY A 96 -13.71 0.56 3.40
N TRP A 97 -14.73 -0.16 2.90
CA TRP A 97 -14.71 -1.63 2.83
C TRP A 97 -13.66 -2.14 1.85
N LEU A 98 -13.49 -1.50 0.69
CA LEU A 98 -12.44 -1.82 -0.26
C LEU A 98 -11.05 -1.60 0.36
N PHE A 99 -10.88 -0.52 1.12
CA PHE A 99 -9.62 -0.24 1.80
C PHE A 99 -9.34 -1.25 2.92
N ALA A 100 -10.37 -1.67 3.69
CA ALA A 100 -10.26 -2.74 4.66
C ALA A 100 -9.94 -4.09 3.99
N PHE A 101 -10.59 -4.42 2.88
CA PHE A 101 -10.32 -5.64 2.11
C PHE A 101 -8.89 -5.66 1.55
N TRP A 102 -8.41 -4.51 1.05
CA TRP A 102 -7.01 -4.36 0.63
C TRP A 102 -6.05 -4.72 1.77
N TYR A 103 -6.27 -4.20 2.99
CA TYR A 103 -5.44 -4.53 4.14
C TYR A 103 -5.56 -6.00 4.55
N ILE A 104 -6.79 -6.53 4.69
CA ILE A 104 -7.07 -7.90 5.13
C ILE A 104 -6.39 -8.94 4.24
N THR A 105 -6.34 -8.68 2.94
CA THR A 105 -5.69 -9.58 1.97
C THR A 105 -4.21 -9.22 1.76
N GLY A 106 -3.84 -7.97 1.87
CA GLY A 106 -2.50 -7.47 1.61
C GLY A 106 -1.50 -7.70 2.74
N ALA A 107 -1.91 -7.58 4.00
CA ALA A 107 -1.02 -7.81 5.13
C ALA A 107 -0.48 -9.26 5.17
N PRO A 108 -1.31 -10.32 5.03
CA PRO A 108 -0.79 -11.68 4.92
C PRO A 108 0.06 -11.89 3.65
N ALA A 109 -0.29 -11.29 2.51
CA ALA A 109 0.54 -11.36 1.31
C ALA A 109 1.92 -10.73 1.54
N ALA A 110 1.99 -9.60 2.25
CA ALA A 110 3.26 -8.97 2.62
C ALA A 110 4.08 -9.86 3.56
N THR A 111 3.47 -10.52 4.57
CA THR A 111 4.21 -11.41 5.46
C THR A 111 4.75 -12.66 4.73
N LEU A 112 4.06 -13.12 3.69
CA LEU A 112 4.56 -14.19 2.81
C LEU A 112 5.81 -13.77 2.03
N ILE A 113 6.01 -12.46 1.73
CA ILE A 113 7.27 -11.99 1.12
C ILE A 113 8.43 -12.27 2.09
N ALA A 114 8.31 -11.89 3.36
CA ALA A 114 9.36 -12.16 4.36
C ALA A 114 9.66 -13.67 4.49
N ALA A 115 8.61 -14.49 4.55
CA ALA A 115 8.74 -15.95 4.60
C ALA A 115 9.42 -16.51 3.34
N SER A 116 9.17 -15.94 2.16
CA SER A 116 9.79 -16.34 0.90
C SER A 116 11.30 -16.04 0.88
N TYR A 117 11.72 -14.89 1.45
CA TYR A 117 13.13 -14.57 1.61
C TYR A 117 13.84 -15.54 2.55
N LEU A 118 13.16 -15.89 3.65
CA LEU A 118 13.71 -16.87 4.59
C LEU A 118 13.80 -18.27 3.95
N ALA A 119 12.78 -18.67 3.18
CA ALA A 119 12.77 -19.94 2.45
C ALA A 119 13.81 -20.02 1.34
N TYR A 120 14.16 -18.88 0.73
CA TYR A 120 15.26 -18.80 -0.23
C TYR A 120 16.62 -19.05 0.44
N ALA A 121 16.85 -18.48 1.62
CA ALA A 121 18.10 -18.65 2.37
C ALA A 121 18.19 -20.01 3.08
N PHE A 122 17.06 -20.50 3.58
CA PHE A 122 16.94 -21.72 4.36
C PHE A 122 15.79 -22.56 3.83
N PRO A 123 16.05 -23.58 3.00
CA PRO A 123 15.02 -24.41 2.41
C PRO A 123 14.05 -24.96 3.48
N MET A 124 12.76 -24.71 3.30
CA MET A 124 11.73 -25.09 4.25
C MET A 124 10.43 -25.50 3.55
N SER A 125 9.56 -26.19 4.27
CA SER A 125 8.26 -26.59 3.75
C SER A 125 7.34 -25.37 3.55
N LYS A 126 6.36 -25.50 2.65
CA LYS A 126 5.32 -24.48 2.46
C LYS A 126 4.57 -24.19 3.77
N PHE A 127 4.30 -25.23 4.55
CA PHE A 127 3.66 -25.06 5.86
C PHE A 127 4.47 -24.16 6.79
N ALA A 128 5.79 -24.39 6.89
CA ALA A 128 6.68 -23.56 7.71
C ALA A 128 6.69 -22.09 7.26
N MET A 129 6.67 -21.82 5.94
CA MET A 129 6.57 -20.45 5.42
C MET A 129 5.27 -19.76 5.89
N PHE A 130 4.13 -20.46 5.84
CA PHE A 130 2.85 -19.90 6.27
C PHE A 130 2.78 -19.71 7.79
N VAL A 131 3.41 -20.59 8.58
CA VAL A 131 3.53 -20.41 10.04
C VAL A 131 4.36 -19.15 10.34
N ILE A 132 5.51 -18.95 9.68
CA ILE A 132 6.34 -17.76 9.86
C ILE A 132 5.57 -16.50 9.49
N ALA A 133 4.87 -16.49 8.34
CA ALA A 133 4.03 -15.38 7.93
C ALA A 133 2.94 -15.07 8.98
N GLY A 134 2.31 -16.10 9.53
CA GLY A 134 1.32 -15.98 10.61
C GLY A 134 1.91 -15.41 11.90
N VAL A 135 3.11 -15.85 12.28
CA VAL A 135 3.82 -15.29 13.46
C VAL A 135 4.10 -13.80 13.29
N ILE A 136 4.60 -13.38 12.11
CA ILE A 136 4.86 -11.97 11.82
C ILE A 136 3.55 -11.15 11.92
N LEU A 137 2.46 -11.66 11.36
CA LEU A 137 1.15 -11.00 11.41
C LEU A 137 0.61 -10.91 12.84
N CYS A 138 0.70 -11.98 13.63
CA CYS A 138 0.29 -12.00 15.04
C CYS A 138 1.13 -11.05 15.90
N LEU A 139 2.44 -10.97 15.68
CA LEU A 139 3.30 -10.05 16.41
C LEU A 139 2.92 -8.58 16.13
N ALA A 140 2.66 -8.23 14.87
CA ALA A 140 2.18 -6.90 14.52
C ALA A 140 0.83 -6.58 15.21
N PHE A 141 -0.09 -7.55 15.27
CA PHE A 141 -1.33 -7.40 16.01
C PHE A 141 -1.10 -7.17 17.51
N VAL A 142 -0.32 -8.03 18.19
CA VAL A 142 -0.07 -7.95 19.64
C VAL A 142 0.56 -6.61 20.02
N ILE A 143 1.50 -6.12 19.23
CA ILE A 143 2.16 -4.82 19.47
C ILE A 143 1.15 -3.67 19.37
N ASN A 144 0.32 -3.66 18.32
CA ASN A 144 -0.72 -2.64 18.17
C ASN A 144 -1.81 -2.75 19.24
N TYR A 145 -2.23 -3.98 19.59
CA TYR A 145 -3.21 -4.23 20.64
C TYR A 145 -2.77 -3.69 22.00
N ARG A 146 -1.46 -3.78 22.30
CA ARG A 146 -0.86 -3.22 23.52
C ARG A 146 -0.61 -1.71 23.48
N GLY A 147 -0.95 -1.05 22.36
CA GLY A 147 -0.71 0.38 22.19
C GLY A 147 0.76 0.78 22.06
N ILE A 148 1.64 -0.18 21.71
CA ILE A 148 3.05 0.10 21.52
C ILE A 148 3.25 0.81 20.19
N VAL A 149 3.60 2.08 20.23
CA VAL A 149 3.90 2.89 19.04
C VAL A 149 5.40 2.86 18.76
N PHE A 150 5.78 2.44 17.55
CA PHE A 150 7.16 2.54 17.13
C PHE A 150 7.57 4.01 17.04
N SER A 151 8.70 4.34 17.64
CA SER A 151 9.23 5.70 17.55
C SER A 151 9.57 6.05 16.10
N ASN A 152 9.50 7.34 15.77
CA ASN A 152 9.92 7.86 14.46
C ASN A 152 11.36 7.47 14.11
N ARG A 153 12.22 7.24 15.11
CA ARG A 153 13.61 6.79 14.92
C ARG A 153 13.68 5.37 14.35
N ILE A 154 12.82 4.46 14.82
CA ILE A 154 12.75 3.08 14.31
C ILE A 154 12.24 3.10 12.85
N GLN A 155 11.20 3.87 12.58
CA GLN A 155 10.67 4.02 11.20
C GLN A 155 11.75 4.58 10.27
N LEU A 156 12.46 5.62 10.68
CA LEU A 156 13.58 6.19 9.92
C LEU A 156 14.70 5.16 9.69
N ALA A 157 15.07 4.38 10.69
CA ALA A 157 16.09 3.34 10.56
C ALA A 157 15.69 2.28 9.52
N VAL A 158 14.42 1.86 9.51
CA VAL A 158 13.89 0.92 8.51
C VAL A 158 13.98 1.51 7.10
N ILE A 159 13.62 2.78 6.91
CA ILE A 159 13.71 3.45 5.62
C ILE A 159 15.16 3.53 5.13
N VAL A 160 16.08 3.93 6.02
CA VAL A 160 17.51 3.97 5.70
C VAL A 160 18.02 2.58 5.33
N ALA A 161 17.58 1.54 6.04
CA ALA A 161 17.93 0.15 5.73
C ALA A 161 17.40 -0.28 4.35
N ILE A 162 16.16 0.10 3.98
CA ILE A 162 15.59 -0.17 2.64
C ILE A 162 16.45 0.53 1.57
N ILE A 163 16.69 1.83 1.71
CA ILE A 163 17.46 2.59 0.72
C ILE A 163 18.88 2.03 0.59
N ALA A 164 19.53 1.71 1.72
CA ALA A 164 20.85 1.11 1.72
C ALA A 164 20.86 -0.26 1.01
N LEU A 165 19.85 -1.11 1.28
CA LEU A 165 19.70 -2.40 0.60
C LEU A 165 19.56 -2.21 -0.91
N LEU A 166 18.71 -1.28 -1.34
CA LEU A 166 18.45 -1.03 -2.76
C LEU A 166 19.70 -0.49 -3.48
N LEU A 167 20.36 0.50 -2.88
CA LEU A 167 21.59 1.08 -3.46
C LEU A 167 22.73 0.06 -3.52
N THR A 168 22.94 -0.69 -2.46
CA THR A 168 23.98 -1.74 -2.44
C THR A 168 23.67 -2.83 -3.46
N ALA A 169 22.41 -3.26 -3.61
CA ALA A 169 22.01 -4.22 -4.63
C ALA A 169 22.36 -3.71 -6.05
N VAL A 170 22.04 -2.44 -6.35
CA VAL A 170 22.39 -1.83 -7.65
C VAL A 170 23.91 -1.82 -7.86
N VAL A 171 24.66 -1.29 -6.89
CA VAL A 171 26.12 -1.13 -7.02
C VAL A 171 26.83 -2.48 -7.18
N PHE A 172 26.54 -3.45 -6.32
CA PHE A 172 27.21 -4.76 -6.35
C PHE A 172 26.82 -5.61 -7.56
N SER A 173 25.58 -5.45 -8.07
CA SER A 173 25.10 -6.27 -9.18
C SER A 173 25.32 -5.62 -10.55
N PHE A 174 25.66 -4.31 -10.60
CA PHE A 174 25.82 -3.58 -11.86
C PHE A 174 26.85 -4.21 -12.79
N GLY A 175 28.02 -4.60 -12.26
CA GLY A 175 29.08 -5.24 -13.03
C GLY A 175 28.75 -6.64 -13.56
N SER A 176 27.71 -7.29 -13.01
CA SER A 176 27.25 -8.62 -13.41
C SER A 176 26.12 -8.58 -14.46
N MET A 177 25.64 -7.41 -14.83
CA MET A 177 24.62 -7.25 -15.86
C MET A 177 25.15 -7.63 -17.24
N LYS A 178 24.31 -8.32 -18.03
CA LYS A 178 24.63 -8.68 -19.42
C LYS A 178 23.55 -8.15 -20.35
N ALA A 179 23.96 -7.47 -21.43
CA ALA A 179 23.03 -6.95 -22.45
C ALA A 179 22.19 -8.05 -23.11
N SER A 180 22.74 -9.26 -23.24
CA SER A 180 22.03 -10.43 -23.77
C SER A 180 20.80 -10.83 -22.95
N HIS A 181 20.74 -10.47 -21.65
CA HIS A 181 19.63 -10.81 -20.79
C HIS A 181 18.37 -9.95 -21.05
N PHE A 182 18.52 -8.89 -21.85
CA PHE A 182 17.38 -8.04 -22.28
C PHE A 182 16.74 -8.51 -23.59
N ILE A 183 17.18 -9.65 -24.13
CA ILE A 183 16.68 -10.26 -25.37
C ILE A 183 16.24 -11.70 -25.11
N PRO A 184 15.00 -12.09 -25.55
CA PRO A 184 13.99 -11.28 -26.24
C PRO A 184 13.35 -10.25 -25.28
N PHE A 185 13.01 -9.07 -25.80
CA PHE A 185 12.49 -7.97 -24.95
C PHE A 185 11.14 -8.31 -24.31
N ALA A 186 10.20 -8.86 -25.05
CA ALA A 186 8.85 -9.22 -24.58
C ALA A 186 8.56 -10.72 -24.81
N PRO A 187 9.21 -11.64 -24.06
CA PRO A 187 9.11 -13.09 -24.29
C PRO A 187 7.69 -13.62 -24.09
N ASN A 188 6.88 -12.98 -23.27
CA ASN A 188 5.52 -13.38 -22.93
C ASN A 188 4.45 -12.49 -23.60
N GLY A 189 4.85 -11.72 -24.63
CA GLY A 189 3.98 -10.81 -25.36
C GLY A 189 3.73 -9.47 -24.65
N LEU A 190 3.14 -8.53 -25.38
CA LEU A 190 2.93 -7.16 -24.90
C LEU A 190 1.86 -7.05 -23.79
N LEU A 191 0.86 -7.93 -23.79
CA LEU A 191 -0.18 -7.93 -22.73
C LEU A 191 0.39 -8.25 -21.35
N ALA A 192 1.51 -8.98 -21.27
CA ALA A 192 2.21 -9.24 -20.02
C ALA A 192 2.71 -7.96 -19.35
N ILE A 193 2.96 -6.88 -20.10
CA ILE A 193 3.33 -5.56 -19.56
C ILE A 193 2.19 -5.01 -18.69
N GLY A 194 0.94 -5.12 -19.13
CA GLY A 194 -0.23 -4.68 -18.37
C GLY A 194 -0.39 -5.45 -17.07
N THR A 195 -0.23 -6.79 -17.11
CA THR A 195 -0.28 -7.64 -15.91
C THR A 195 0.85 -7.29 -14.94
N ALA A 196 2.07 -7.06 -15.45
CA ALA A 196 3.19 -6.59 -14.63
C ALA A 196 2.91 -5.21 -14.05
N ALA A 197 2.32 -4.28 -14.81
CA ALA A 197 1.97 -2.94 -14.32
C ALA A 197 0.91 -2.99 -13.21
N ALA A 198 -0.13 -3.81 -13.35
CA ALA A 198 -1.15 -3.99 -12.31
C ALA A 198 -0.55 -4.56 -11.01
N LEU A 199 0.45 -5.43 -11.09
CA LEU A 199 1.18 -5.95 -9.93
C LEU A 199 2.13 -4.89 -9.34
N VAL A 200 2.92 -4.23 -10.18
CA VAL A 200 3.90 -3.19 -9.79
C VAL A 200 3.22 -1.95 -9.20
N PHE A 201 1.95 -1.71 -9.53
CA PHE A 201 1.14 -0.64 -8.93
C PHE A 201 1.20 -0.65 -7.40
N TRP A 202 1.28 -1.83 -6.77
CA TRP A 202 1.49 -1.98 -5.34
C TRP A 202 2.70 -1.20 -4.80
N SER A 203 3.80 -1.12 -5.56
CA SER A 203 5.01 -0.38 -5.15
C SER A 203 4.83 1.14 -5.16
N TYR A 204 3.83 1.64 -5.87
CA TYR A 204 3.54 3.07 -5.98
C TYR A 204 2.36 3.52 -5.12
N LEU A 205 1.87 2.64 -4.22
CA LEU A 205 0.89 3.00 -3.18
C LEU A 205 1.60 3.65 -1.99
N GLY A 206 0.88 4.54 -1.28
CA GLY A 206 1.40 5.18 -0.08
C GLY A 206 1.38 6.71 -0.13
N TYR A 207 1.26 7.32 -1.32
CA TYR A 207 1.16 8.78 -1.44
C TYR A 207 -0.05 9.36 -0.70
N GLU A 208 -1.12 8.58 -0.57
CA GLU A 208 -2.34 8.93 0.16
C GLU A 208 -2.11 9.08 1.66
N ASN A 209 -1.10 8.41 2.23
CA ASN A 209 -0.83 8.44 3.67
C ASN A 209 -0.10 9.71 4.13
N VAL A 210 0.66 10.38 3.24
CA VAL A 210 1.47 11.57 3.58
C VAL A 210 0.67 12.86 3.45
N SER A 211 -0.45 12.80 2.79
CA SER A 211 -1.24 13.97 2.45
C SER A 211 -1.75 14.73 3.68
N ASN A 212 -1.91 14.06 4.82
CA ASN A 212 -2.41 14.67 6.05
C ASN A 212 -1.44 15.72 6.68
N VAL A 213 -0.19 15.77 6.21
CA VAL A 213 0.81 16.73 6.72
C VAL A 213 0.97 17.98 5.87
N ALA A 214 0.14 18.15 4.84
CA ALA A 214 0.23 19.31 3.94
C ALA A 214 0.04 20.66 4.65
N GLU A 215 -0.70 20.69 5.75
CA GLU A 215 -0.91 21.89 6.58
C GLU A 215 0.30 22.29 7.42
N GLU A 216 1.22 21.35 7.64
CA GLU A 216 2.42 21.56 8.47
C GLU A 216 3.61 22.11 7.67
N PHE A 217 3.45 22.39 6.37
CA PHE A 217 4.51 22.99 5.55
C PHE A 217 4.79 24.44 5.97
N GLU A 218 6.07 24.80 6.05
CA GLU A 218 6.50 26.20 6.28
C GLU A 218 6.10 27.08 5.08
N ASP A 219 6.30 26.60 3.85
CA ASP A 219 5.89 27.27 2.61
C ASP A 219 5.14 26.30 1.69
N PRO A 220 3.81 26.11 1.90
CA PRO A 220 3.03 25.15 1.12
C PRO A 220 3.00 25.47 -0.38
N LYS A 221 2.98 26.75 -0.75
CA LYS A 221 2.90 27.17 -2.15
C LYS A 221 4.13 26.77 -2.96
N ARG A 222 5.29 26.83 -2.33
CA ARG A 222 6.57 26.54 -2.96
C ARG A 222 6.96 25.07 -2.83
N ASP A 223 6.83 24.51 -1.65
CA ASP A 223 7.48 23.25 -1.29
C ASP A 223 6.59 22.04 -1.51
N PHE A 224 5.26 22.21 -1.53
CA PHE A 224 4.33 21.10 -1.71
C PHE A 224 4.52 20.35 -3.05
N GLY A 225 4.34 21.03 -4.17
CA GLY A 225 4.50 20.40 -5.50
C GLY A 225 5.93 19.93 -5.77
N ARG A 226 6.93 20.64 -5.24
CA ARG A 226 8.35 20.26 -5.38
C ARG A 226 8.69 19.00 -4.60
N SER A 227 8.17 18.85 -3.38
CA SER A 227 8.41 17.65 -2.57
C SER A 227 7.84 16.40 -3.22
N ILE A 228 6.64 16.50 -3.79
CA ILE A 228 6.03 15.41 -4.56
C ILE A 228 6.90 15.05 -5.77
N LEU A 229 7.28 16.03 -6.58
CA LEU A 229 8.07 15.78 -7.79
C LEU A 229 9.43 15.14 -7.46
N LEU A 230 10.15 15.67 -6.48
CA LEU A 230 11.44 15.12 -6.07
C LEU A 230 11.32 13.71 -5.52
N SER A 231 10.28 13.43 -4.74
CA SER A 231 10.02 12.09 -4.20
C SER A 231 9.70 11.09 -5.32
N VAL A 232 8.84 11.48 -6.26
CA VAL A 232 8.50 10.65 -7.42
C VAL A 232 9.73 10.34 -8.26
N ILE A 233 10.57 11.35 -8.56
CA ILE A 233 11.81 11.14 -9.33
C ILE A 233 12.75 10.19 -8.59
N LEU A 234 12.97 10.41 -7.29
CA LEU A 234 13.88 9.59 -6.51
C LEU A 234 13.41 8.12 -6.41
N ILE A 235 12.15 7.91 -6.07
CA ILE A 235 11.55 6.57 -5.96
C ILE A 235 11.57 5.86 -7.32
N SER A 236 11.15 6.56 -8.38
CA SER A 236 11.08 5.98 -9.72
C SER A 236 12.45 5.63 -10.28
N ALA A 237 13.45 6.49 -10.07
CA ALA A 237 14.83 6.20 -10.47
C ALA A 237 15.36 4.94 -9.76
N LEU A 238 15.08 4.83 -8.45
CA LEU A 238 15.49 3.68 -7.66
C LEU A 238 14.80 2.39 -8.11
N TYR A 239 13.48 2.44 -8.34
CA TYR A 239 12.71 1.28 -8.80
C TYR A 239 13.13 0.83 -10.21
N LEU A 240 13.34 1.77 -11.14
CA LEU A 240 13.84 1.45 -12.48
C LEU A 240 15.24 0.84 -12.44
N ALA A 241 16.14 1.39 -11.61
CA ALA A 241 17.49 0.84 -11.45
C ALA A 241 17.45 -0.59 -10.92
N ILE A 242 16.64 -0.86 -9.88
CA ILE A 242 16.47 -2.20 -9.32
C ILE A 242 15.85 -3.16 -10.34
N ALA A 243 14.80 -2.74 -11.06
CA ALA A 243 14.19 -3.57 -12.09
C ALA A 243 15.20 -3.91 -13.21
N ALA A 244 16.00 -2.93 -13.66
CA ALA A 244 17.03 -3.15 -14.67
C ALA A 244 18.11 -4.14 -14.19
N VAL A 245 18.58 -3.99 -12.95
CA VAL A 245 19.59 -4.91 -12.37
C VAL A 245 18.99 -6.30 -12.18
N THR A 246 17.75 -6.44 -11.74
CA THR A 246 17.05 -7.72 -11.60
C THR A 246 17.00 -8.48 -12.92
N ILE A 247 16.71 -7.77 -14.03
CA ILE A 247 16.68 -8.34 -15.37
C ILE A 247 18.10 -8.64 -15.86
N GLY A 248 18.99 -7.66 -15.77
CA GLY A 248 20.37 -7.77 -16.28
C GLY A 248 21.19 -8.88 -15.64
N THR A 249 20.90 -9.24 -14.38
CA THR A 249 21.53 -10.33 -13.64
C THR A 249 20.75 -11.64 -13.66
N LEU A 250 19.54 -11.67 -14.24
CA LEU A 250 18.60 -12.79 -14.18
C LEU A 250 18.25 -13.24 -12.75
N SER A 251 18.33 -12.35 -11.77
CA SER A 251 18.07 -12.65 -10.36
C SER A 251 16.63 -13.07 -10.07
N TYR A 252 15.74 -12.96 -11.05
CA TYR A 252 14.35 -13.42 -10.98
C TYR A 252 14.18 -14.89 -11.44
N LYS A 253 15.22 -15.53 -11.94
CA LYS A 253 15.19 -16.95 -12.35
C LYS A 253 15.60 -17.87 -11.19
N ALA A 254 15.44 -19.17 -11.39
CA ALA A 254 15.85 -20.20 -10.43
C ALA A 254 15.36 -19.97 -8.97
N GLY A 255 14.07 -19.59 -8.82
CA GLY A 255 13.47 -19.32 -7.50
C GLY A 255 13.67 -17.88 -6.97
N GLY A 256 14.50 -17.08 -7.63
CA GLY A 256 14.76 -15.69 -7.23
C GLY A 256 13.64 -14.70 -7.51
N SER A 257 12.56 -15.08 -8.22
CA SER A 257 11.46 -14.17 -8.52
C SER A 257 10.74 -13.65 -7.27
N VAL A 258 10.68 -14.45 -6.21
CA VAL A 258 10.07 -14.11 -4.93
C VAL A 258 11.07 -13.52 -3.92
N ALA A 259 12.38 -13.57 -4.20
CA ALA A 259 13.43 -13.04 -3.35
C ALA A 259 14.63 -12.51 -4.19
N PRO A 260 14.40 -11.53 -5.11
CA PRO A 260 15.44 -11.13 -6.08
C PRO A 260 16.70 -10.57 -5.43
N PHE A 261 16.58 -9.85 -4.31
CA PHE A 261 17.75 -9.34 -3.60
C PHE A 261 18.55 -10.46 -2.93
N ALA A 262 17.87 -11.48 -2.38
CA ALA A 262 18.56 -12.63 -1.83
C ALA A 262 19.35 -13.35 -2.92
N ALA A 263 18.78 -13.49 -4.12
CA ALA A 263 19.49 -14.06 -5.28
C ALA A 263 20.69 -13.19 -5.70
N MET A 264 20.52 -11.85 -5.78
CA MET A 264 21.61 -10.92 -6.09
C MET A 264 22.77 -11.04 -5.11
N PHE A 265 22.49 -10.93 -3.82
CA PHE A 265 23.53 -10.97 -2.79
C PHE A 265 24.14 -12.36 -2.59
N SER A 266 23.37 -13.43 -2.83
CA SER A 266 23.92 -14.78 -2.81
C SER A 266 24.93 -15.01 -3.93
N ASN A 267 24.76 -14.38 -5.09
CA ASN A 267 25.73 -14.45 -6.19
C ASN A 267 27.08 -13.80 -5.85
N VAL A 268 27.10 -12.83 -4.92
CA VAL A 268 28.30 -12.09 -4.53
C VAL A 268 28.89 -12.59 -3.21
N LEU A 269 28.03 -12.86 -2.22
CA LEU A 269 28.41 -13.18 -0.84
C LEU A 269 28.07 -14.62 -0.43
N GLY A 270 27.64 -15.45 -1.38
CA GLY A 270 27.19 -16.81 -1.09
C GLY A 270 26.02 -16.86 -0.12
N ASN A 271 25.95 -17.92 0.69
CA ASN A 271 24.83 -18.13 1.63
C ASN A 271 24.64 -17.00 2.65
N TYR A 272 25.70 -16.29 3.02
CA TYR A 272 25.62 -15.14 3.94
C TYR A 272 24.81 -13.97 3.35
N GLY A 273 24.92 -13.75 2.02
CA GLY A 273 24.14 -12.74 1.32
C GLY A 273 22.64 -13.03 1.37
N GLY A 274 22.25 -14.28 1.13
CA GLY A 274 20.85 -14.72 1.23
C GLY A 274 20.30 -14.57 2.65
N ALA A 275 21.05 -15.04 3.67
CA ALA A 275 20.65 -14.95 5.07
C ALA A 275 20.51 -13.49 5.55
N GLY A 276 21.48 -12.63 5.22
CA GLY A 276 21.44 -11.21 5.59
C GLY A 276 20.24 -10.48 4.98
N THR A 277 19.93 -10.74 3.71
CA THR A 277 18.76 -10.16 3.04
C THR A 277 17.43 -10.70 3.61
N ALA A 278 17.38 -11.96 4.04
CA ALA A 278 16.21 -12.53 4.67
C ALA A 278 15.90 -11.84 6.02
N ILE A 279 16.91 -11.60 6.85
CA ILE A 279 16.75 -10.85 8.11
C ILE A 279 16.24 -9.44 7.83
N LEU A 280 16.84 -8.72 6.89
CA LEU A 280 16.40 -7.38 6.51
C LEU A 280 14.95 -7.38 5.97
N ALA A 281 14.58 -8.35 5.15
CA ALA A 281 13.23 -8.48 4.63
C ALA A 281 12.21 -8.69 5.76
N ILE A 282 12.50 -9.51 6.76
CA ILE A 282 11.64 -9.72 7.94
C ILE A 282 11.43 -8.39 8.68
N VAL A 283 12.50 -7.65 8.95
CA VAL A 283 12.43 -6.38 9.67
C VAL A 283 11.60 -5.34 8.89
N ILE A 284 11.86 -5.21 7.59
CA ILE A 284 11.16 -4.27 6.71
C ILE A 284 9.66 -4.62 6.63
N ILE A 285 9.34 -5.88 6.36
CA ILE A 285 7.96 -6.34 6.24
C ILE A 285 7.22 -6.18 7.56
N PHE A 286 7.84 -6.58 8.67
CA PHE A 286 7.24 -6.43 10.00
C PHE A 286 6.91 -4.97 10.30
N ALA A 287 7.84 -4.05 10.07
CA ALA A 287 7.62 -2.62 10.28
C ALA A 287 6.49 -2.08 9.40
N THR A 288 6.45 -2.48 8.12
CA THR A 288 5.41 -2.09 7.18
C THR A 288 4.04 -2.60 7.63
N VAL A 289 3.91 -3.90 7.90
CA VAL A 289 2.64 -4.52 8.33
C VAL A 289 2.16 -3.90 9.65
N ASN A 290 3.07 -3.67 10.60
CA ASN A 290 2.75 -3.03 11.88
C ASN A 290 2.18 -1.61 11.69
N ALA A 291 2.78 -0.79 10.83
CA ALA A 291 2.30 0.56 10.54
C ALA A 291 0.92 0.56 9.86
N TYR A 292 0.71 -0.31 8.86
CA TYR A 292 -0.59 -0.45 8.19
C TYR A 292 -1.67 -1.00 9.13
N THR A 293 -1.34 -1.92 10.04
CA THR A 293 -2.25 -2.42 11.08
C THR A 293 -2.76 -1.28 11.97
N ALA A 294 -1.85 -0.42 12.43
CA ALA A 294 -2.18 0.75 13.22
C ALA A 294 -3.10 1.73 12.46
N GLY A 295 -2.74 2.06 11.22
CA GLY A 295 -3.52 2.98 10.38
C GLY A 295 -4.92 2.44 10.07
N MET A 296 -5.00 1.21 9.58
CA MET A 296 -6.26 0.60 9.16
C MET A 296 -7.23 0.40 10.33
N SER A 297 -6.74 0.11 11.53
CA SER A 297 -7.61 -0.01 12.70
C SER A 297 -8.38 1.28 13.02
N ARG A 298 -7.75 2.44 12.76
CA ARG A 298 -8.38 3.76 12.92
C ARG A 298 -9.39 4.07 11.81
N VAL A 299 -9.10 3.62 10.57
CA VAL A 299 -10.06 3.73 9.46
C VAL A 299 -11.32 2.92 9.74
N VAL A 300 -11.19 1.66 10.20
CA VAL A 300 -12.33 0.81 10.58
C VAL A 300 -13.12 1.46 11.72
N LEU A 301 -12.45 2.03 12.72
CA LEU A 301 -13.10 2.78 13.80
C LEU A 301 -13.90 3.97 13.27
N ALA A 302 -13.33 4.76 12.36
CA ALA A 302 -14.01 5.91 11.77
C ALA A 302 -15.27 5.51 10.98
N ILE A 303 -15.18 4.42 10.19
CA ILE A 303 -16.33 3.87 9.45
C ILE A 303 -17.42 3.39 10.42
N ALA A 304 -17.06 2.78 11.55
CA ALA A 304 -17.99 2.29 12.56
C ALA A 304 -18.69 3.47 13.27
N ARG A 305 -17.97 4.56 13.58
CA ARG A 305 -18.55 5.80 14.13
C ARG A 305 -19.59 6.42 13.21
N ASP A 306 -19.35 6.39 11.93
CA ASP A 306 -20.29 6.84 10.91
C ASP A 306 -21.43 5.82 10.64
N ARG A 307 -21.49 4.70 11.38
CA ARG A 307 -22.47 3.62 11.16
C ARG A 307 -22.34 2.92 9.79
N GLY A 308 -21.19 3.00 9.15
CA GLY A 308 -20.84 2.25 7.92
C GLY A 308 -20.32 0.83 8.19
N LEU A 309 -20.06 0.51 9.45
CA LEU A 309 -19.80 -0.80 10.01
C LEU A 309 -20.60 -0.97 11.30
N PRO A 310 -20.75 -2.21 11.83
CA PRO A 310 -21.44 -2.45 13.10
C PRO A 310 -20.86 -1.59 14.24
N ILE A 311 -21.74 -0.97 15.03
CA ILE A 311 -21.36 -0.01 16.06
C ILE A 311 -20.47 -0.59 17.16
N TRP A 312 -20.53 -1.91 17.39
CA TRP A 312 -19.67 -2.57 18.38
C TRP A 312 -18.16 -2.39 18.07
N LEU A 313 -17.80 -2.04 16.80
CA LEU A 313 -16.43 -1.70 16.41
C LEU A 313 -16.02 -0.29 16.84
N ASP A 314 -16.96 0.60 17.20
CA ASP A 314 -16.66 1.91 17.78
C ASP A 314 -16.28 1.75 19.27
N HIS A 315 -15.10 1.17 19.47
CA HIS A 315 -14.56 0.98 20.81
C HIS A 315 -13.07 1.29 20.84
N VAL A 316 -12.71 2.20 21.72
CA VAL A 316 -11.31 2.56 22.02
C VAL A 316 -11.03 2.14 23.45
N ASP A 317 -10.03 1.29 23.64
CA ASP A 317 -9.58 0.91 24.98
C ASP A 317 -8.97 2.11 25.70
N GLN A 318 -9.48 2.41 26.90
CA GLN A 318 -9.07 3.62 27.65
C GLN A 318 -7.62 3.56 28.15
N LYS A 319 -7.04 2.36 28.34
CA LYS A 319 -5.68 2.19 28.85
C LYS A 319 -4.64 2.37 27.76
N SER A 320 -4.87 1.76 26.60
CA SER A 320 -3.93 1.77 25.48
C SER A 320 -4.21 2.87 24.46
N GLY A 321 -5.41 3.48 24.48
CA GLY A 321 -5.86 4.43 23.46
C GLY A 321 -6.03 3.80 22.07
N THR A 322 -6.17 2.47 21.98
CA THR A 322 -6.23 1.75 20.70
C THR A 322 -7.63 1.23 20.39
N PRO A 323 -8.03 1.16 19.10
CA PRO A 323 -9.30 0.58 18.68
C PRO A 323 -9.21 -0.94 18.68
N THR A 324 -9.24 -1.56 19.86
CA THR A 324 -8.97 -2.99 20.08
C THR A 324 -9.91 -3.91 19.31
N ARG A 325 -11.20 -3.58 19.22
CA ARG A 325 -12.19 -4.39 18.48
C ARG A 325 -11.95 -4.33 16.96
N SER A 326 -11.61 -3.16 16.44
CA SER A 326 -11.21 -3.01 15.03
C SER A 326 -9.94 -3.80 14.73
N LEU A 327 -8.96 -3.78 15.65
CA LEU A 327 -7.74 -4.60 15.54
C LEU A 327 -8.04 -6.09 15.53
N MET A 328 -8.91 -6.58 16.43
CA MET A 328 -9.31 -8.00 16.47
C MET A 328 -9.98 -8.44 15.17
N LEU A 329 -10.91 -7.63 14.64
CA LEU A 329 -11.56 -7.91 13.36
C LEU A 329 -10.55 -8.02 12.22
N LEU A 330 -9.69 -6.99 12.05
CA LEU A 330 -8.71 -6.95 10.99
C LEU A 330 -7.71 -8.10 11.06
N SER A 331 -7.24 -8.42 12.28
CA SER A 331 -6.26 -9.48 12.47
C SER A 331 -6.88 -10.85 12.30
N GLY A 332 -8.09 -11.06 12.81
CA GLY A 332 -8.83 -12.31 12.61
C GLY A 332 -9.10 -12.59 11.13
N LEU A 333 -9.57 -11.58 10.38
CA LEU A 333 -9.79 -11.69 8.95
C LEU A 333 -8.47 -11.82 8.17
N GLY A 334 -7.39 -11.16 8.61
CA GLY A 334 -6.06 -11.31 8.00
C GLY A 334 -5.50 -12.73 8.19
N ILE A 335 -5.65 -13.33 9.38
CA ILE A 335 -5.28 -14.72 9.63
C ILE A 335 -6.14 -15.66 8.79
N LEU A 336 -7.45 -15.41 8.70
CA LEU A 336 -8.35 -16.19 7.84
C LEU A 336 -7.90 -16.12 6.37
N ALA A 337 -7.56 -14.93 5.88
CA ALA A 337 -7.03 -14.76 4.51
C ALA A 337 -5.73 -15.55 4.31
N LEU A 338 -4.83 -15.55 5.29
CA LEU A 338 -3.59 -16.34 5.24
C LEU A 338 -3.88 -17.83 5.18
N LEU A 339 -4.84 -18.31 5.97
CA LEU A 339 -5.29 -19.71 5.94
C LEU A 339 -5.92 -20.08 4.59
N LEU A 340 -6.77 -19.20 4.03
CA LEU A 340 -7.34 -19.40 2.70
C LEU A 340 -6.25 -19.45 1.62
N TYR A 341 -5.23 -18.60 1.69
CA TYR A 341 -4.07 -18.68 0.80
C TYR A 341 -3.34 -20.02 0.89
N TYR A 342 -3.24 -20.58 2.09
CA TYR A 342 -2.63 -21.91 2.28
C TYR A 342 -3.49 -23.02 1.69
N PHE A 343 -4.77 -23.10 2.05
CA PHE A 343 -5.67 -24.18 1.63
C PHE A 343 -5.93 -24.17 0.12
N PHE A 344 -6.14 -22.98 -0.47
CA PHE A 344 -6.35 -22.85 -1.91
C PHE A 344 -5.04 -22.80 -2.71
N GLN A 345 -3.92 -23.07 -2.07
CA GLN A 345 -2.60 -23.12 -2.71
C GLN A 345 -2.25 -21.85 -3.51
N VAL A 346 -2.71 -20.70 -3.03
CA VAL A 346 -2.48 -19.40 -3.69
C VAL A 346 -0.98 -19.12 -3.72
N ASN A 347 -0.44 -18.82 -4.90
CA ASN A 347 0.95 -18.40 -5.05
C ASN A 347 1.14 -16.92 -4.65
N LEU A 348 2.38 -16.51 -4.38
CA LEU A 348 2.68 -15.15 -3.90
C LEU A 348 2.24 -14.07 -4.90
N GLN A 349 2.39 -14.30 -6.21
CA GLN A 349 1.95 -13.37 -7.24
C GLN A 349 0.44 -13.09 -7.13
N THR A 350 -0.37 -14.14 -7.10
CA THR A 350 -1.84 -14.02 -6.95
C THR A 350 -2.21 -13.39 -5.60
N ALA A 351 -1.52 -13.77 -4.51
CA ALA A 351 -1.75 -13.19 -3.20
C ALA A 351 -1.52 -11.67 -3.17
N LEU A 352 -0.60 -11.15 -3.99
CA LEU A 352 -0.36 -9.70 -4.15
C LEU A 352 -1.34 -9.04 -5.13
N GLN A 353 -1.81 -9.78 -6.16
CA GLN A 353 -2.79 -9.25 -7.11
C GLN A 353 -4.18 -9.03 -6.50
N ILE A 354 -4.60 -9.88 -5.55
CA ILE A 354 -5.91 -9.74 -4.87
C ILE A 354 -6.06 -8.36 -4.21
N PRO A 355 -5.18 -7.94 -3.30
CA PRO A 355 -5.26 -6.61 -2.69
C PRO A 355 -4.99 -5.48 -3.69
N SER A 356 -4.20 -5.70 -4.75
CA SER A 356 -3.97 -4.69 -5.80
C SER A 356 -5.27 -4.32 -6.53
N GLY A 357 -6.17 -5.28 -6.73
CA GLY A 357 -7.50 -4.99 -7.30
C GLY A 357 -8.32 -4.03 -6.44
N ALA A 358 -8.33 -4.24 -5.13
CA ALA A 358 -9.01 -3.33 -4.19
C ALA A 358 -8.34 -1.95 -4.15
N ALA A 359 -7.01 -1.89 -4.14
CA ALA A 359 -6.27 -0.65 -4.18
C ALA A 359 -6.58 0.18 -5.43
N ILE A 360 -6.63 -0.47 -6.62
CA ILE A 360 -6.99 0.19 -7.87
C ILE A 360 -8.42 0.75 -7.81
N LEU A 361 -9.39 0.00 -7.27
CA LEU A 361 -10.76 0.48 -7.09
C LEU A 361 -10.84 1.68 -6.13
N VAL A 362 -10.06 1.65 -5.05
CA VAL A 362 -9.94 2.78 -4.10
C VAL A 362 -9.34 4.00 -4.80
N TYR A 363 -8.33 3.81 -5.66
CA TYR A 363 -7.73 4.89 -6.44
C TYR A 363 -8.68 5.45 -7.52
N ILE A 364 -9.54 4.61 -8.11
CA ILE A 364 -10.62 5.07 -9.00
C ILE A 364 -11.56 6.01 -8.25
N ILE A 365 -12.04 5.61 -7.06
CA ILE A 365 -12.95 6.42 -6.24
C ILE A 365 -12.26 7.72 -5.80
N GLY A 366 -11.02 7.64 -5.30
CA GLY A 366 -10.26 8.80 -4.86
C GLY A 366 -9.93 9.78 -5.99
N SER A 367 -9.58 9.28 -7.17
CA SER A 367 -9.33 10.12 -8.36
C SER A 367 -10.61 10.79 -8.85
N ALA A 368 -11.74 10.07 -8.86
CA ALA A 368 -13.04 10.64 -9.19
C ALA A 368 -13.46 11.73 -8.17
N ALA A 369 -13.18 11.53 -6.87
CA ALA A 369 -13.36 12.57 -5.86
C ALA A 369 -12.47 13.78 -6.13
N GLY A 370 -11.22 13.56 -6.56
CA GLY A 370 -10.30 14.63 -6.95
C GLY A 370 -10.82 15.48 -8.11
N ILE A 371 -11.45 14.86 -9.12
CA ILE A 371 -12.08 15.59 -10.23
C ILE A 371 -13.19 16.53 -9.71
N ARG A 372 -13.94 16.09 -8.70
CA ARG A 372 -15.11 16.81 -8.18
C ARG A 372 -14.75 17.87 -7.14
N LEU A 373 -13.78 17.59 -6.27
CA LEU A 373 -13.46 18.45 -5.12
C LEU A 373 -12.31 19.42 -5.40
N LEU A 374 -11.41 19.09 -6.35
CA LEU A 374 -10.27 19.96 -6.62
C LEU A 374 -10.64 21.04 -7.64
N GLU A 375 -10.82 22.26 -7.17
CA GLU A 375 -10.91 23.47 -8.01
C GLU A 375 -9.53 23.81 -8.60
N ALA A 376 -8.90 22.85 -9.27
CA ALA A 376 -7.59 23.04 -9.85
C ALA A 376 -7.67 23.90 -11.11
N ARG A 377 -6.69 24.79 -11.30
CA ARG A 377 -6.56 25.65 -12.48
C ARG A 377 -5.41 25.20 -13.34
N GLY A 378 -5.51 25.43 -14.67
CA GLY A 378 -4.45 25.09 -15.61
C GLY A 378 -4.19 23.58 -15.73
N LEU A 379 -2.94 23.20 -15.95
CA LEU A 379 -2.49 21.81 -16.12
C LEU A 379 -2.81 20.91 -14.92
N GLN A 380 -2.90 21.47 -13.72
CA GLN A 380 -3.18 20.70 -12.49
C GLN A 380 -4.57 20.04 -12.50
N ARG A 381 -5.52 20.59 -13.27
CA ARG A 381 -6.86 20.02 -13.45
C ARG A 381 -6.84 18.66 -14.17
N ILE A 382 -5.77 18.37 -14.90
CA ILE A 382 -5.67 17.14 -15.70
C ILE A 382 -5.22 15.95 -14.85
N PHE A 383 -4.50 16.17 -13.74
CA PHE A 383 -3.94 15.07 -12.94
C PHE A 383 -4.96 14.11 -12.36
N PRO A 384 -6.10 14.52 -11.78
CA PRO A 384 -7.12 13.57 -11.32
C PRO A 384 -7.71 12.74 -12.47
N TRP A 385 -7.85 13.33 -13.67
CA TRP A 385 -8.32 12.60 -14.86
C TRP A 385 -7.31 11.57 -15.32
N ILE A 386 -6.02 11.91 -15.37
CA ILE A 386 -4.95 10.96 -15.71
C ILE A 386 -4.95 9.82 -14.69
N SER A 387 -5.03 10.13 -13.40
CA SER A 387 -5.08 9.14 -12.32
C SER A 387 -6.28 8.20 -12.47
N LEU A 388 -7.46 8.73 -12.78
CA LEU A 388 -8.68 7.95 -13.00
C LEU A 388 -8.53 7.02 -14.21
N ILE A 389 -8.12 7.56 -15.36
CA ILE A 389 -7.96 6.78 -16.60
C ILE A 389 -6.94 5.66 -16.41
N LEU A 390 -5.79 5.96 -15.82
CA LEU A 390 -4.76 4.95 -15.57
C LEU A 390 -5.24 3.85 -14.63
N SER A 391 -5.97 4.20 -13.57
CA SER A 391 -6.55 3.21 -12.64
C SER A 391 -7.59 2.32 -13.36
N ILE A 392 -8.44 2.90 -14.21
CA ILE A 392 -9.42 2.13 -15.00
C ILE A 392 -8.71 1.20 -15.99
N VAL A 393 -7.67 1.67 -16.67
CA VAL A 393 -6.88 0.88 -17.63
C VAL A 393 -6.14 -0.27 -16.95
N LEU A 394 -5.67 -0.08 -15.71
CA LEU A 394 -4.95 -1.13 -14.96
C LEU A 394 -5.88 -2.23 -14.44
N LEU A 395 -7.13 -1.93 -14.12
CA LEU A 395 -8.04 -2.87 -13.47
C LEU A 395 -8.23 -4.20 -14.21
N PRO A 396 -8.43 -4.26 -15.54
CA PRO A 396 -8.58 -5.52 -16.28
C PRO A 396 -7.33 -6.43 -16.18
N PHE A 397 -6.14 -5.85 -16.04
CA PHE A 397 -4.90 -6.60 -15.96
C PHE A 397 -4.64 -7.27 -14.60
N VAL A 398 -5.44 -6.98 -13.58
CA VAL A 398 -5.49 -7.75 -12.34
C VAL A 398 -6.08 -9.15 -12.58
N GLY A 399 -6.89 -9.29 -13.62
CA GLY A 399 -7.50 -10.54 -14.00
C GLY A 399 -8.51 -11.05 -12.96
N LEU A 400 -8.61 -12.38 -12.81
CA LEU A 400 -9.56 -13.00 -11.87
C LEU A 400 -9.34 -12.60 -10.40
N ALA A 401 -8.16 -12.16 -10.03
CA ALA A 401 -7.86 -11.69 -8.67
C ALA A 401 -8.69 -10.44 -8.27
N ALA A 402 -9.18 -9.66 -9.25
CA ALA A 402 -10.06 -8.52 -9.00
C ALA A 402 -11.47 -8.92 -8.53
N ILE A 403 -11.92 -10.16 -8.77
CA ILE A 403 -13.26 -10.62 -8.39
C ILE A 403 -13.51 -10.44 -6.89
N GLY A 404 -12.56 -10.83 -6.04
CA GLY A 404 -12.68 -10.65 -4.60
C GLY A 404 -12.92 -9.20 -4.20
N SER A 405 -12.21 -8.26 -4.82
CA SER A 405 -12.36 -6.83 -4.59
C SER A 405 -13.71 -6.29 -5.08
N ILE A 406 -14.18 -6.76 -6.24
CA ILE A 406 -15.50 -6.39 -6.78
C ILE A 406 -16.60 -6.91 -5.87
N VAL A 407 -16.51 -8.17 -5.41
CA VAL A 407 -17.46 -8.77 -4.47
C VAL A 407 -17.49 -8.01 -3.14
N ALA A 408 -16.33 -7.61 -2.61
CA ALA A 408 -16.26 -6.81 -1.40
C ALA A 408 -16.94 -5.44 -1.57
N GLY A 409 -16.72 -4.77 -2.71
CA GLY A 409 -17.38 -3.49 -3.04
C GLY A 409 -18.89 -3.63 -3.19
N LEU A 410 -19.38 -4.68 -3.87
CA LEU A 410 -20.79 -4.98 -4.01
C LEU A 410 -21.44 -5.33 -2.67
N ALA A 411 -20.79 -6.13 -1.84
CA ALA A 411 -21.26 -6.45 -0.48
C ALA A 411 -21.41 -5.19 0.37
N ALA A 412 -20.44 -4.28 0.30
CA ALA A 412 -20.51 -2.99 0.97
C ALA A 412 -21.70 -2.16 0.48
N PHE A 413 -21.93 -2.12 -0.83
CA PHE A 413 -23.05 -1.38 -1.43
C PHE A 413 -24.41 -1.94 -0.97
N VAL A 414 -24.57 -3.26 -1.01
CA VAL A 414 -25.79 -3.95 -0.52
C VAL A 414 -26.01 -3.69 0.97
N TYR A 415 -24.97 -3.80 1.78
CA TYR A 415 -25.01 -3.55 3.21
C TYR A 415 -25.50 -2.12 3.52
N VAL A 416 -24.96 -1.10 2.84
CA VAL A 416 -25.41 0.30 3.02
C VAL A 416 -26.86 0.49 2.61
N HIS A 417 -27.26 -0.14 1.50
CA HIS A 417 -28.65 -0.05 1.03
C HIS A 417 -29.62 -0.67 2.04
N TYR A 418 -29.26 -1.81 2.64
CA TYR A 418 -30.02 -2.47 3.69
C TYR A 418 -30.14 -1.59 4.95
N ILE A 419 -29.03 -1.03 5.45
CA ILE A 419 -29.06 -0.13 6.61
C ILE A 419 -29.94 1.10 6.38
N ARG A 420 -29.87 1.69 5.17
CA ARG A 420 -30.72 2.84 4.84
C ARG A 420 -32.20 2.49 4.87
N ARG A 421 -32.59 1.34 4.36
CA ARG A 421 -33.99 0.87 4.41
C ARG A 421 -34.47 0.71 5.85
N LEU A 422 -33.66 0.14 6.74
CA LEU A 422 -34.02 0.02 8.16
C LEU A 422 -34.23 1.36 8.86
N ARG A 423 -33.46 2.39 8.49
CA ARG A 423 -33.57 3.74 9.06
C ARG A 423 -34.75 4.52 8.52
N THR A 424 -35.26 4.19 7.35
CA THR A 424 -36.42 4.87 6.71
C THR A 424 -37.74 4.15 6.97
N SER A 425 -37.73 3.00 7.63
CA SER A 425 -38.97 2.31 8.02
C SER A 425 -39.65 3.05 9.20
N PRO A 426 -40.98 3.25 9.17
CA PRO A 426 -41.71 3.95 10.24
C PRO A 426 -41.60 3.34 11.64
N ASP A 427 -41.18 2.08 11.73
CA ASP A 427 -41.04 1.30 12.97
C ASP A 427 -39.68 1.51 13.70
N SER A 428 -38.85 2.46 13.27
CA SER A 428 -37.48 2.63 13.81
C SER A 428 -37.42 3.45 15.12
N GLU A 429 -38.53 3.82 15.75
CA GLU A 429 -38.54 4.51 17.07
C GLU A 429 -38.33 3.56 18.29
N VAL A 430 -38.16 2.25 18.09
CA VAL A 430 -38.18 1.27 19.20
C VAL A 430 -36.97 0.33 19.21
N THR A 431 -35.80 0.72 18.79
CA THR A 431 -34.60 -0.13 19.13
C THR A 431 -33.31 0.70 19.13
N ASP A 432 -33.15 1.51 20.16
CA ASP A 432 -31.84 1.84 20.71
C ASP A 432 -31.41 0.66 21.62
N ILE A 433 -30.82 -0.39 21.03
CA ILE A 433 -30.06 -1.40 21.74
C ILE A 433 -28.63 -1.40 21.20
#